data_f1bce512760afaca3e92721897d2a80f
#
_entry.id   f1bce512760afaca3e92721897d2a80f
#
_cell.length_a   1.000
_cell.length_b   1.000
_cell.length_c   1.000
_cell.angle_alpha   90.00
_cell.angle_beta   90.00
_cell.angle_gamma   90.00
#
_symmetry.space_group_name_H-M   'P 1'
#
loop_
_entity.id
_entity.type
_entity.pdbx_description
1 polymer ?
#
loop_
_entity_poly.entity_id
_entity_poly.type
_entity_poly.pdbx_seq_one_letter_code
_entity_poly.pdbx_strand_id
1 'polypeptide(L)'
;MIHQKRRLSSFVLLYGIKETLFISDNGKEYSLSPNQYLILGADREHVGTKPSAAGLSYYWCHFYINGQYRTFLDADGREFIEFGDGAEFLLPMYGSCSDTSRIHLLFHQLIDSSRASSSHSKFITNGFLDIIFAELSSLRDGKSQSDKGSRMSENITEWIKLNATQLQGVDEIAAHFGYNSEYLTTMIKKATGKSLIDHINENRISRARELLRTSDMTVRNISYDCGFSDEKYFSRVFRRYCDMTPTEFRNTYAKQHNNDR
;
A
#
# COMPACT_ATOMS: atom_id res chain seq x y z
N MET A 1 -23.57 -1.42 -21.47
CA MET A 1 -23.10 -0.28 -22.36
C MET A 1 -21.97 -0.82 -23.21
N ILE A 2 -21.86 -0.44 -24.47
CA ILE A 2 -20.72 -0.78 -25.35
C ILE A 2 -19.90 0.49 -25.55
N HIS A 3 -18.59 0.41 -25.39
CA HIS A 3 -17.69 1.54 -25.65
C HIS A 3 -17.71 1.90 -27.13
N GLN A 4 -17.98 3.16 -27.44
CA GLN A 4 -18.05 3.63 -28.83
C GLN A 4 -16.68 3.60 -29.49
N LYS A 5 -16.65 3.33 -30.79
CA LYS A 5 -15.45 3.38 -31.63
C LYS A 5 -14.84 4.79 -31.62
N ARG A 6 -13.54 4.88 -31.27
CA ARG A 6 -12.78 6.13 -31.20
C ARG A 6 -11.37 5.93 -31.73
N ARG A 7 -10.77 7.03 -32.20
CA ARG A 7 -9.35 7.14 -32.48
C ARG A 7 -8.89 8.47 -31.91
N LEU A 8 -7.98 8.42 -30.93
CA LEU A 8 -7.53 9.59 -30.19
C LEU A 8 -6.02 9.77 -30.37
N SER A 9 -5.58 11.02 -30.45
CA SER A 9 -4.15 11.37 -30.52
C SER A 9 -3.44 11.24 -29.16
N SER A 10 -4.20 11.00 -28.10
CA SER A 10 -3.66 10.75 -26.75
C SER A 10 -3.62 9.27 -26.45
N PHE A 11 -2.73 8.86 -25.56
CA PHE A 11 -2.84 7.59 -24.84
C PHE A 11 -3.99 7.65 -23.83
N VAL A 12 -4.56 6.50 -23.49
CA VAL A 12 -5.58 6.40 -22.43
C VAL A 12 -5.17 5.32 -21.46
N LEU A 13 -4.94 5.69 -20.19
CA LEU A 13 -4.77 4.73 -19.11
C LEU A 13 -6.15 4.39 -18.53
N LEU A 14 -6.51 3.12 -18.53
CA LEU A 14 -7.72 2.55 -17.94
C LEU A 14 -7.33 1.71 -16.72
N TYR A 15 -8.14 1.76 -15.65
CA TYR A 15 -7.98 0.89 -14.49
C TYR A 15 -9.34 0.37 -14.02
N GLY A 16 -9.53 -0.95 -14.01
CA GLY A 16 -10.78 -1.62 -13.66
C GLY A 16 -11.05 -1.58 -12.16
N ILE A 17 -12.29 -1.23 -11.78
CA ILE A 17 -12.74 -1.16 -10.38
C ILE A 17 -13.81 -2.22 -10.12
N LYS A 18 -14.82 -2.28 -10.97
CA LYS A 18 -15.95 -3.19 -10.81
C LYS A 18 -16.43 -3.65 -12.18
N GLU A 19 -16.76 -4.95 -12.28
CA GLU A 19 -17.14 -5.60 -13.52
C GLU A 19 -16.03 -5.56 -14.59
N THR A 20 -16.28 -6.19 -15.74
CA THR A 20 -15.28 -6.29 -16.80
C THR A 20 -15.65 -5.41 -17.99
N LEU A 21 -14.71 -4.57 -18.42
CA LEU A 21 -14.77 -3.83 -19.68
C LEU A 21 -14.18 -4.68 -20.81
N PHE A 22 -14.94 -4.86 -21.90
CA PHE A 22 -14.47 -5.54 -23.10
C PHE A 22 -14.16 -4.51 -24.17
N ILE A 23 -12.90 -4.40 -24.58
CA ILE A 23 -12.42 -3.38 -25.50
C ILE A 23 -11.32 -3.94 -26.40
N SER A 24 -11.25 -3.47 -27.64
CA SER A 24 -10.10 -3.73 -28.51
C SER A 24 -9.29 -2.46 -28.71
N ASP A 25 -7.98 -2.61 -28.85
CA ASP A 25 -7.04 -1.58 -29.25
C ASP A 25 -6.31 -2.06 -30.52
N ASN A 26 -6.50 -1.36 -31.63
CA ASN A 26 -5.94 -1.70 -32.94
C ASN A 26 -6.18 -3.17 -33.35
N GLY A 27 -7.39 -3.68 -33.07
CA GLY A 27 -7.81 -5.05 -33.40
C GLY A 27 -7.45 -6.12 -32.38
N LYS A 28 -6.62 -5.82 -31.37
CA LYS A 28 -6.31 -6.73 -30.26
C LYS A 28 -7.36 -6.57 -29.16
N GLU A 29 -8.03 -7.67 -28.80
CA GLU A 29 -9.08 -7.66 -27.77
C GLU A 29 -8.52 -7.80 -26.37
N TYR A 30 -9.12 -7.06 -25.43
CA TYR A 30 -8.79 -7.07 -24.02
C TYR A 30 -10.05 -7.21 -23.16
N SER A 31 -9.90 -7.90 -22.03
CA SER A 31 -10.90 -8.02 -20.98
C SER A 31 -10.34 -7.36 -19.73
N LEU A 32 -10.67 -6.09 -19.51
CA LEU A 32 -10.18 -5.34 -18.34
C LEU A 32 -11.07 -5.62 -17.14
N SER A 33 -10.62 -6.50 -16.28
CA SER A 33 -11.28 -6.88 -15.03
C SER A 33 -10.86 -5.98 -13.85
N PRO A 34 -11.52 -6.05 -12.69
CA PRO A 34 -11.09 -5.31 -11.51
C PRO A 34 -9.62 -5.56 -11.16
N ASN A 35 -8.92 -4.50 -10.75
CA ASN A 35 -7.51 -4.50 -10.40
C ASN A 35 -6.55 -4.75 -11.58
N GLN A 36 -7.04 -4.63 -12.80
CA GLN A 36 -6.23 -4.65 -14.01
C GLN A 36 -6.15 -3.24 -14.61
N TYR A 37 -5.07 -2.97 -15.33
CA TYR A 37 -4.93 -1.75 -16.12
C TYR A 37 -4.68 -2.06 -17.58
N LEU A 38 -5.03 -1.11 -18.43
CA LEU A 38 -4.79 -1.15 -19.87
C LEU A 38 -4.40 0.24 -20.35
N ILE A 39 -3.33 0.35 -21.12
CA ILE A 39 -2.95 1.55 -21.82
C ILE A 39 -3.36 1.38 -23.28
N LEU A 40 -4.30 2.21 -23.75
CA LEU A 40 -4.67 2.29 -25.17
C LEU A 40 -3.68 3.21 -25.88
N GLY A 41 -3.23 2.78 -27.07
CA GLY A 41 -2.23 3.50 -27.83
C GLY A 41 -2.76 4.79 -28.45
N ALA A 42 -1.90 5.83 -28.51
CA ALA A 42 -2.19 7.03 -29.27
C ALA A 42 -2.33 6.71 -30.77
N ASP A 43 -3.24 7.42 -31.46
CA ASP A 43 -3.55 7.24 -32.86
C ASP A 43 -3.99 5.82 -33.26
N ARG A 44 -4.37 4.98 -32.32
CA ARG A 44 -4.93 3.65 -32.51
C ARG A 44 -6.46 3.70 -32.42
N GLU A 45 -7.09 2.79 -33.15
CA GLU A 45 -8.53 2.62 -33.07
C GLU A 45 -8.89 1.74 -31.88
N HIS A 46 -9.78 2.22 -31.02
CA HIS A 46 -10.32 1.42 -29.93
C HIS A 46 -11.85 1.40 -29.94
N VAL A 47 -12.42 0.25 -29.62
CA VAL A 47 -13.87 0.02 -29.66
C VAL A 47 -14.26 -1.07 -28.65
N GLY A 48 -15.43 -0.93 -28.03
CA GLY A 48 -16.00 -1.99 -27.20
C GLY A 48 -16.37 -3.21 -28.04
N THR A 49 -15.94 -4.39 -27.63
CA THR A 49 -16.18 -5.65 -28.37
C THR A 49 -17.44 -6.38 -27.89
N LYS A 50 -17.81 -6.19 -26.62
CA LYS A 50 -19.01 -6.80 -26.01
C LYS A 50 -19.69 -5.84 -25.06
N PRO A 51 -21.00 -5.97 -24.79
CA PRO A 51 -21.66 -5.24 -23.73
C PRO A 51 -21.06 -5.60 -22.36
N SER A 52 -20.72 -4.57 -21.60
CA SER A 52 -20.33 -4.78 -20.19
C SER A 52 -21.55 -4.87 -19.29
N ALA A 53 -21.39 -5.56 -18.14
CA ALA A 53 -22.45 -5.73 -17.15
C ALA A 53 -22.93 -4.38 -16.57
N ALA A 54 -24.14 -4.38 -16.00
CA ALA A 54 -24.64 -3.25 -15.24
C ALA A 54 -23.75 -3.05 -14.00
N GLY A 55 -23.36 -1.78 -13.75
CA GLY A 55 -22.47 -1.46 -12.63
C GLY A 55 -20.99 -1.43 -12.97
N LEU A 56 -20.61 -1.56 -14.26
CA LEU A 56 -19.24 -1.35 -14.70
C LEU A 56 -18.69 -0.02 -14.16
N SER A 57 -17.53 -0.08 -13.53
CA SER A 57 -16.80 1.07 -13.04
C SER A 57 -15.31 0.93 -13.30
N TYR A 58 -14.69 1.98 -13.79
CA TYR A 58 -13.25 2.06 -14.05
C TYR A 58 -12.78 3.50 -13.98
N TYR A 59 -11.52 3.72 -13.60
CA TYR A 59 -10.86 4.99 -13.78
C TYR A 59 -10.31 5.08 -15.19
N TRP A 60 -10.19 6.31 -15.70
CA TRP A 60 -9.55 6.59 -16.95
C TRP A 60 -8.92 7.98 -16.96
N CYS A 61 -7.80 8.13 -17.65
CA CYS A 61 -7.18 9.41 -17.92
C CYS A 61 -6.51 9.40 -19.29
N HIS A 62 -6.60 10.53 -19.97
CA HIS A 62 -5.84 10.80 -21.19
C HIS A 62 -4.50 11.41 -20.83
N PHE A 63 -3.44 10.98 -21.52
CA PHE A 63 -2.12 11.56 -21.36
C PHE A 63 -1.38 11.66 -22.69
N TYR A 64 -0.40 12.55 -22.73
CA TYR A 64 0.48 12.75 -23.85
C TYR A 64 1.91 12.53 -23.40
N ILE A 65 2.72 11.90 -24.23
CA ILE A 65 4.15 11.73 -23.98
C ILE A 65 4.88 12.86 -24.69
N ASN A 66 5.51 13.73 -23.91
CA ASN A 66 6.38 14.76 -24.43
C ASN A 66 7.76 14.15 -24.70
N GLY A 67 8.13 14.01 -25.96
CA GLY A 67 9.39 13.37 -26.34
C GLY A 67 9.21 12.09 -27.13
N GLN A 68 10.27 11.29 -27.17
CA GLN A 68 10.26 10.02 -27.88
C GLN A 68 9.65 8.92 -27.02
N TYR A 69 8.92 8.02 -27.66
CA TYR A 69 8.47 6.77 -27.06
C TYR A 69 8.61 5.65 -28.07
N ARG A 70 8.67 4.43 -27.59
CA ARG A 70 8.58 3.24 -28.44
C ARG A 70 7.66 2.21 -27.83
N THR A 71 6.96 1.47 -28.70
CA THR A 71 6.20 0.28 -28.32
C THR A 71 6.86 -0.94 -28.94
N PHE A 72 6.90 -2.06 -28.22
CA PHE A 72 7.48 -3.31 -28.70
C PHE A 72 6.85 -4.51 -28.01
N LEU A 73 7.03 -5.68 -28.60
CA LEU A 73 6.63 -6.95 -28.02
C LEU A 73 7.85 -7.61 -27.34
N ASP A 74 7.64 -8.18 -26.15
CA ASP A 74 8.64 -9.05 -25.53
C ASP A 74 8.63 -10.46 -26.14
N ALA A 75 9.51 -11.33 -25.64
CA ALA A 75 9.61 -12.73 -26.11
C ALA A 75 8.32 -13.54 -25.89
N ASP A 76 7.48 -13.15 -24.93
CA ASP A 76 6.21 -13.78 -24.61
C ASP A 76 5.02 -13.15 -25.38
N GLY A 77 5.28 -12.18 -26.27
CA GLY A 77 4.27 -11.48 -27.07
C GLY A 77 3.47 -10.44 -26.28
N ARG A 78 3.95 -10.03 -25.09
CA ARG A 78 3.37 -8.92 -24.33
C ARG A 78 3.84 -7.59 -24.88
N GLU A 79 2.91 -6.65 -25.03
CA GLU A 79 3.21 -5.32 -25.55
C GLU A 79 3.65 -4.39 -24.42
N PHE A 80 4.74 -3.67 -24.67
CA PHE A 80 5.32 -2.69 -23.77
C PHE A 80 5.37 -1.32 -24.41
N ILE A 81 5.32 -0.29 -23.58
CA ILE A 81 5.65 1.09 -23.93
C ILE A 81 6.81 1.57 -23.08
N GLU A 82 7.75 2.23 -23.72
CA GLU A 82 8.91 2.87 -23.09
C GLU A 82 8.95 4.34 -23.47
N PHE A 83 9.11 5.23 -22.48
CA PHE A 83 9.14 6.68 -22.66
C PHE A 83 9.85 7.37 -21.49
N GLY A 84 10.16 8.66 -21.67
CA GLY A 84 10.93 9.50 -20.75
C GLY A 84 12.31 9.82 -21.31
N ASP A 85 12.95 10.85 -20.76
CA ASP A 85 14.32 11.24 -21.12
C ASP A 85 15.31 10.25 -20.50
N GLY A 86 15.69 9.20 -21.24
CA GLY A 86 16.56 8.14 -20.79
C GLY A 86 15.82 6.84 -20.41
N ALA A 87 14.59 6.64 -20.90
CA ALA A 87 13.76 5.44 -20.66
C ALA A 87 13.38 5.24 -19.18
N GLU A 88 12.91 6.30 -18.54
CA GLU A 88 12.52 6.30 -17.13
C GLU A 88 11.33 5.37 -16.83
N PHE A 89 10.42 5.23 -17.80
CA PHE A 89 9.25 4.37 -17.68
C PHE A 89 9.24 3.26 -18.72
N LEU A 90 9.12 2.04 -18.25
CA LEU A 90 8.93 0.87 -19.10
C LEU A 90 7.76 0.05 -18.55
N LEU A 91 6.64 0.10 -19.23
CA LEU A 91 5.34 -0.41 -18.81
C LEU A 91 4.82 -1.49 -19.75
N PRO A 92 4.33 -2.63 -19.23
CA PRO A 92 3.40 -3.44 -20.00
C PRO A 92 2.15 -2.61 -20.34
N MET A 93 1.67 -2.67 -21.57
CA MET A 93 0.45 -1.95 -21.93
C MET A 93 -0.82 -2.56 -21.31
N TYR A 94 -0.74 -3.79 -20.80
CA TYR A 94 -1.80 -4.47 -20.06
C TYR A 94 -1.21 -5.27 -18.92
N GLY A 95 -1.82 -5.19 -17.74
CA GLY A 95 -1.34 -5.92 -16.57
C GLY A 95 -2.32 -5.90 -15.39
N SER A 96 -1.91 -6.57 -14.30
CA SER A 96 -2.67 -6.63 -13.06
C SER A 96 -1.89 -5.97 -11.92
N CYS A 97 -2.60 -5.25 -11.06
CA CYS A 97 -2.05 -4.60 -9.88
C CYS A 97 -2.33 -5.47 -8.65
N SER A 98 -1.32 -5.73 -7.85
CA SER A 98 -1.47 -6.49 -6.59
C SER A 98 -1.77 -5.60 -5.39
N ASP A 99 -1.19 -4.39 -5.37
CA ASP A 99 -1.52 -3.38 -4.35
C ASP A 99 -2.60 -2.44 -4.89
N THR A 100 -3.83 -2.89 -4.74
CA THR A 100 -5.00 -2.18 -5.28
C THR A 100 -5.31 -0.89 -4.51
N SER A 101 -5.05 -0.86 -3.21
CA SER A 101 -5.38 0.29 -2.35
C SER A 101 -4.57 1.53 -2.73
N ARG A 102 -3.27 1.36 -2.98
CA ARG A 102 -2.39 2.46 -3.36
C ARG A 102 -2.73 3.03 -4.74
N ILE A 103 -2.98 2.18 -5.73
CA ILE A 103 -3.37 2.62 -7.08
C ILE A 103 -4.73 3.35 -7.04
N HIS A 104 -5.70 2.85 -6.27
CA HIS A 104 -6.97 3.55 -6.07
C HIS A 104 -6.78 4.95 -5.48
N LEU A 105 -5.97 5.07 -4.41
CA LEU A 105 -5.67 6.36 -3.79
C LEU A 105 -5.03 7.33 -4.78
N LEU A 106 -4.04 6.87 -5.54
CA LEU A 106 -3.35 7.68 -6.55
C LEU A 106 -4.30 8.18 -7.64
N PHE A 107 -5.23 7.32 -8.13
CA PHE A 107 -6.25 7.75 -9.08
C PHE A 107 -7.23 8.76 -8.47
N HIS A 108 -7.64 8.60 -7.21
CA HIS A 108 -8.47 9.61 -6.54
C HIS A 108 -7.75 10.95 -6.46
N GLN A 109 -6.49 10.99 -6.04
CA GLN A 109 -5.70 12.21 -5.96
C GLN A 109 -5.45 12.85 -7.35
N LEU A 110 -5.22 12.03 -8.38
CA LEU A 110 -5.12 12.49 -9.76
C LEU A 110 -6.41 13.18 -10.21
N ILE A 111 -7.57 12.57 -9.96
CA ILE A 111 -8.87 13.12 -10.33
C ILE A 111 -9.16 14.41 -9.57
N ASP A 112 -8.92 14.43 -8.26
CA ASP A 112 -9.15 15.61 -7.43
C ASP A 112 -8.24 16.77 -7.85
N SER A 113 -6.95 16.51 -8.10
CA SER A 113 -6.02 17.52 -8.57
C SER A 113 -6.38 18.06 -9.96
N SER A 114 -6.92 17.21 -10.85
CA SER A 114 -7.35 17.62 -12.19
C SER A 114 -8.56 18.54 -12.20
N ARG A 115 -9.40 18.47 -11.14
CA ARG A 115 -10.58 19.32 -10.93
C ARG A 115 -10.27 20.61 -10.21
N ALA A 116 -9.11 20.71 -9.57
CA ALA A 116 -8.72 21.88 -8.81
C ALA A 116 -8.39 23.06 -9.75
N SER A 117 -8.90 24.25 -9.40
CA SER A 117 -8.66 25.49 -10.17
C SER A 117 -7.37 26.22 -9.74
N SER A 118 -6.37 25.49 -9.23
CA SER A 118 -5.09 26.06 -8.80
C SER A 118 -4.15 26.29 -9.99
N SER A 119 -3.33 27.33 -9.93
CA SER A 119 -2.25 27.56 -10.91
C SER A 119 -1.24 26.41 -11.01
N HIS A 120 -1.16 25.58 -9.97
CA HIS A 120 -0.25 24.42 -9.89
C HIS A 120 -0.96 23.07 -10.19
N SER A 121 -2.28 23.07 -10.47
CA SER A 121 -3.04 21.83 -10.63
C SER A 121 -2.48 20.92 -11.72
N LYS A 122 -2.03 21.48 -12.85
CA LYS A 122 -1.39 20.70 -13.93
C LYS A 122 -0.11 20.00 -13.46
N PHE A 123 0.73 20.71 -12.72
CA PHE A 123 1.98 20.17 -12.18
C PHE A 123 1.69 19.02 -11.20
N ILE A 124 0.75 19.23 -10.29
CA ILE A 124 0.34 18.24 -9.30
C ILE A 124 -0.27 17.00 -9.99
N THR A 125 -1.15 17.21 -10.97
CA THR A 125 -1.80 16.14 -11.73
C THR A 125 -0.77 15.30 -12.49
N ASN A 126 0.21 15.94 -13.16
CA ASN A 126 1.28 15.22 -13.83
C ASN A 126 2.14 14.43 -12.84
N GLY A 127 2.47 15.02 -11.68
CA GLY A 127 3.20 14.31 -10.62
C GLY A 127 2.49 13.04 -10.14
N PHE A 128 1.17 13.06 -9.95
CA PHE A 128 0.42 11.84 -9.62
C PHE A 128 0.43 10.82 -10.76
N LEU A 129 0.37 11.27 -12.01
CA LEU A 129 0.45 10.37 -13.16
C LEU A 129 1.84 9.71 -13.25
N ASP A 130 2.91 10.45 -13.03
CA ASP A 130 4.28 9.93 -13.01
C ASP A 130 4.46 8.91 -11.88
N ILE A 131 3.88 9.15 -10.70
CA ILE A 131 3.89 8.17 -9.60
C ILE A 131 3.12 6.90 -10.00
N ILE A 132 1.97 7.02 -10.66
CA ILE A 132 1.22 5.85 -11.17
C ILE A 132 2.09 5.07 -12.17
N PHE A 133 2.75 5.73 -13.11
CA PHE A 133 3.63 5.07 -14.06
C PHE A 133 4.82 4.37 -13.39
N ALA A 134 5.43 4.99 -12.39
CA ALA A 134 6.49 4.37 -11.60
C ALA A 134 6.01 3.10 -10.87
N GLU A 135 4.81 3.15 -10.27
CA GLU A 135 4.20 1.97 -9.65
C GLU A 135 3.92 0.86 -10.67
N LEU A 136 3.34 1.20 -11.82
CA LEU A 136 3.06 0.22 -12.88
C LEU A 136 4.33 -0.36 -13.50
N SER A 137 5.38 0.45 -13.70
CA SER A 137 6.70 -0.03 -14.18
C SER A 137 7.31 -1.06 -13.25
N SER A 138 7.15 -0.86 -11.96
CA SER A 138 7.71 -1.76 -10.95
C SER A 138 7.01 -3.12 -10.88
N LEU A 139 5.81 -3.28 -11.46
CA LEU A 139 5.09 -4.56 -11.53
C LEU A 139 5.73 -5.53 -12.55
N ARG A 140 6.56 -5.04 -13.46
CA ARG A 140 7.27 -5.83 -14.48
C ARG A 140 8.20 -6.88 -13.87
N ASP A 141 8.92 -6.50 -12.82
CA ASP A 141 10.08 -7.25 -12.35
C ASP A 141 9.72 -8.44 -11.45
N GLY A 142 8.49 -8.95 -11.45
CA GLY A 142 8.05 -10.16 -10.72
C GLY A 142 8.70 -10.42 -9.32
N LYS A 143 9.89 -9.86 -9.11
CA LYS A 143 10.67 -9.84 -7.86
C LYS A 143 10.28 -8.70 -6.92
N SER A 144 9.64 -7.64 -7.45
CA SER A 144 9.32 -6.43 -6.70
C SER A 144 8.18 -6.61 -5.68
N GLN A 145 7.35 -7.64 -5.81
CA GLN A 145 6.21 -7.83 -4.90
C GLN A 145 6.62 -8.34 -3.52
N SER A 146 7.61 -9.25 -3.45
CA SER A 146 8.12 -9.70 -2.15
C SER A 146 8.91 -8.58 -1.47
N ASP A 147 9.70 -7.81 -2.23
CA ASP A 147 10.55 -6.75 -1.68
C ASP A 147 9.79 -5.49 -1.29
N LYS A 148 8.76 -5.09 -2.05
CA LYS A 148 7.94 -3.91 -1.69
C LYS A 148 7.01 -4.18 -0.52
N GLY A 149 6.35 -5.33 -0.50
CA GLY A 149 5.56 -5.79 0.65
C GLY A 149 6.44 -5.97 1.89
N SER A 150 7.66 -6.48 1.72
CA SER A 150 8.65 -6.61 2.78
C SER A 150 9.10 -5.23 3.29
N ARG A 151 9.56 -4.33 2.44
CA ARG A 151 9.95 -2.96 2.83
C ARG A 151 8.82 -2.18 3.47
N MET A 152 7.61 -2.30 2.93
CA MET A 152 6.44 -1.63 3.50
C MET A 152 6.11 -2.18 4.89
N SER A 153 6.13 -3.49 5.05
CA SER A 153 5.91 -4.12 6.35
C SER A 153 7.01 -3.78 7.33
N GLU A 154 8.27 -3.70 6.90
CA GLU A 154 9.41 -3.25 7.69
C GLU A 154 9.21 -1.80 8.15
N ASN A 155 8.87 -0.89 7.26
CA ASN A 155 8.61 0.52 7.60
C ASN A 155 7.48 0.66 8.62
N ILE A 156 6.38 -0.08 8.44
CA ILE A 156 5.23 -0.04 9.36
C ILE A 156 5.62 -0.63 10.72
N THR A 157 6.32 -1.75 10.76
CA THR A 157 6.73 -2.38 12.01
C THR A 157 7.77 -1.55 12.76
N GLU A 158 8.68 -0.87 12.04
CA GLU A 158 9.63 0.05 12.64
C GLU A 158 8.93 1.30 13.19
N TRP A 159 7.99 1.87 12.45
CA TRP A 159 7.17 2.99 12.94
C TRP A 159 6.36 2.60 14.19
N ILE A 160 5.75 1.40 14.20
CA ILE A 160 5.07 0.87 15.39
C ILE A 160 6.05 0.78 16.58
N LYS A 161 7.26 0.29 16.35
CA LYS A 161 8.28 0.17 17.40
C LYS A 161 8.59 1.52 18.06
N LEU A 162 8.64 2.59 17.28
CA LEU A 162 8.92 3.94 17.78
C LEU A 162 7.71 4.58 18.48
N ASN A 163 6.49 4.21 18.09
CA ASN A 163 5.26 4.89 18.55
C ASN A 163 4.35 4.02 19.43
N ALA A 164 4.70 2.76 19.68
CA ALA A 164 3.83 1.76 20.34
C ALA A 164 3.16 2.24 21.63
N THR A 165 3.88 3.00 22.47
CA THR A 165 3.38 3.47 23.76
C THR A 165 2.33 4.58 23.65
N GLN A 166 2.29 5.28 22.51
CA GLN A 166 1.37 6.40 22.25
C GLN A 166 0.15 5.98 21.43
N LEU A 167 0.25 4.89 20.67
CA LEU A 167 -0.79 4.44 19.77
C LEU A 167 -2.08 4.07 20.50
N GLN A 168 -3.23 4.54 19.99
CA GLN A 168 -4.54 4.17 20.51
C GLN A 168 -5.06 2.87 19.88
N GLY A 169 -4.62 2.54 18.67
CA GLY A 169 -5.06 1.33 17.96
C GLY A 169 -4.59 1.24 16.51
N VAL A 170 -5.13 0.25 15.82
CA VAL A 170 -4.79 -0.04 14.40
C VAL A 170 -5.22 1.08 13.46
N ASP A 171 -6.33 1.75 13.76
CA ASP A 171 -6.88 2.82 12.91
C ASP A 171 -5.93 4.02 12.79
N GLU A 172 -5.19 4.32 13.86
CA GLU A 172 -4.18 5.38 13.85
C GLU A 172 -3.00 5.03 12.94
N ILE A 173 -2.55 3.77 12.95
CA ILE A 173 -1.53 3.27 12.04
C ILE A 173 -2.02 3.38 10.60
N ALA A 174 -3.24 2.92 10.36
CA ALA A 174 -3.86 2.96 9.03
C ALA A 174 -3.99 4.39 8.50
N ALA A 175 -4.41 5.33 9.34
CA ALA A 175 -4.48 6.75 9.00
C ALA A 175 -3.11 7.35 8.69
N HIS A 176 -2.08 7.01 9.49
CA HIS A 176 -0.72 7.53 9.28
C HIS A 176 -0.13 7.10 7.93
N PHE A 177 -0.34 5.84 7.54
CA PHE A 177 0.17 5.32 6.28
C PHE A 177 -0.79 5.50 5.09
N GLY A 178 -1.98 6.08 5.30
CA GLY A 178 -2.97 6.31 4.26
C GLY A 178 -3.65 5.04 3.74
N TYR A 179 -3.79 4.01 4.59
CA TYR A 179 -4.41 2.73 4.26
C TYR A 179 -5.72 2.50 5.01
N ASN A 180 -6.51 1.55 4.49
CA ASN A 180 -7.63 0.99 5.23
C ASN A 180 -7.10 0.02 6.31
N SER A 181 -7.69 0.05 7.53
CA SER A 181 -7.26 -0.76 8.68
C SER A 181 -7.32 -2.26 8.43
N GLU A 182 -8.33 -2.73 7.71
CA GLU A 182 -8.52 -4.15 7.39
C GLU A 182 -7.44 -4.64 6.40
N TYR A 183 -7.19 -3.83 5.36
CA TYR A 183 -6.11 -4.10 4.40
C TYR A 183 -4.75 -4.17 5.10
N LEU A 184 -4.43 -3.15 5.91
CA LEU A 184 -3.14 -3.06 6.60
C LEU A 184 -2.94 -4.25 7.55
N THR A 185 -3.99 -4.64 8.30
CA THR A 185 -3.97 -5.79 9.19
C THR A 185 -3.69 -7.08 8.44
N THR A 186 -4.35 -7.28 7.30
CA THR A 186 -4.17 -8.48 6.46
C THR A 186 -2.79 -8.53 5.84
N MET A 187 -2.31 -7.39 5.32
CA MET A 187 -0.98 -7.26 4.70
C MET A 187 0.14 -7.57 5.70
N ILE A 188 0.12 -6.93 6.88
CA ILE A 188 1.14 -7.13 7.91
C ILE A 188 1.13 -8.56 8.43
N LYS A 189 -0.05 -9.14 8.67
CA LYS A 189 -0.14 -10.54 9.11
C LYS A 189 0.41 -11.51 8.06
N LYS A 190 0.17 -11.25 6.77
CA LYS A 190 0.72 -12.06 5.67
C LYS A 190 2.25 -11.91 5.57
N ALA A 191 2.78 -10.71 5.76
CA ALA A 191 4.20 -10.42 5.62
C ALA A 191 5.04 -10.89 6.83
N THR A 192 4.50 -10.74 8.05
CA THR A 192 5.27 -10.95 9.31
C THR A 192 4.81 -12.17 10.11
N GLY A 193 3.67 -12.76 9.76
CA GLY A 193 3.02 -13.82 10.55
C GLY A 193 2.30 -13.32 11.81
N LYS A 194 2.44 -12.03 12.17
CA LYS A 194 1.87 -11.42 13.39
C LYS A 194 0.83 -10.35 13.02
N SER A 195 -0.18 -10.17 13.88
CA SER A 195 -1.12 -9.06 13.71
C SER A 195 -0.49 -7.72 14.11
N LEU A 196 -1.08 -6.60 13.65
CA LEU A 196 -0.66 -5.25 14.08
C LEU A 196 -0.75 -5.08 15.60
N ILE A 197 -1.79 -5.63 16.23
CA ILE A 197 -1.95 -5.63 17.71
C ILE A 197 -0.83 -6.40 18.40
N ASP A 198 -0.39 -7.52 17.83
CA ASP A 198 0.74 -8.28 18.40
C ASP A 198 2.04 -7.47 18.30
N HIS A 199 2.29 -6.76 17.19
CA HIS A 199 3.44 -5.86 17.06
C HIS A 199 3.40 -4.71 18.08
N ILE A 200 2.25 -4.07 18.28
CA ILE A 200 2.08 -3.02 19.30
C ILE A 200 2.37 -3.60 20.70
N ASN A 201 1.72 -4.71 21.05
CA ASN A 201 1.86 -5.32 22.37
C ASN A 201 3.29 -5.80 22.65
N GLU A 202 3.96 -6.40 21.68
CA GLU A 202 5.35 -6.85 21.80
C GLU A 202 6.29 -5.69 22.17
N ASN A 203 6.15 -4.54 21.50
CA ASN A 203 6.95 -3.35 21.79
C ASN A 203 6.62 -2.72 23.15
N ARG A 204 5.34 -2.66 23.52
CA ARG A 204 4.89 -2.20 24.84
C ARG A 204 5.43 -3.08 25.96
N ILE A 205 5.38 -4.39 25.78
CA ILE A 205 5.91 -5.35 26.76
C ILE A 205 7.44 -5.27 26.84
N SER A 206 8.12 -5.05 25.72
CA SER A 206 9.57 -4.82 25.72
C SER A 206 9.94 -3.61 26.59
N ARG A 207 9.21 -2.49 26.42
CA ARG A 207 9.37 -1.30 27.27
C ARG A 207 9.04 -1.55 28.74
N ALA A 208 7.96 -2.29 29.01
CA ALA A 208 7.57 -2.66 30.36
C ALA A 208 8.64 -3.50 31.08
N ARG A 209 9.25 -4.46 30.39
CA ARG A 209 10.36 -5.26 30.92
C ARG A 209 11.55 -4.39 31.29
N GLU A 210 11.89 -3.41 30.51
CA GLU A 210 12.95 -2.45 30.82
C GLU A 210 12.62 -1.68 32.10
N LEU A 211 11.44 -1.07 32.19
CA LEU A 211 11.00 -0.29 33.35
C LEU A 211 10.89 -1.13 34.63
N LEU A 212 10.42 -2.37 34.53
CA LEU A 212 10.36 -3.29 35.66
C LEU A 212 11.74 -3.64 36.24
N ARG A 213 12.78 -3.62 35.41
CA ARG A 213 14.18 -3.90 35.81
C ARG A 213 14.90 -2.68 36.35
N THR A 214 14.60 -1.48 35.80
CA THR A 214 15.41 -0.26 35.99
C THR A 214 14.74 0.81 36.83
N SER A 215 13.47 0.63 37.22
CA SER A 215 12.74 1.65 37.99
C SER A 215 11.92 1.07 39.14
N ASP A 216 11.65 1.92 40.14
CA ASP A 216 10.78 1.63 41.27
C ASP A 216 9.30 1.98 41.01
N MET A 217 8.93 2.31 39.75
CA MET A 217 7.55 2.60 39.39
C MET A 217 6.62 1.45 39.73
N THR A 218 5.40 1.76 40.17
CA THR A 218 4.39 0.73 40.41
C THR A 218 4.02 0.01 39.11
N VAL A 219 3.59 -1.24 39.19
CA VAL A 219 3.12 -2.00 38.01
C VAL A 219 2.02 -1.25 37.30
N ARG A 220 1.14 -0.58 38.02
CA ARG A 220 0.08 0.26 37.49
C ARG A 220 0.64 1.43 36.63
N ASN A 221 1.61 2.18 37.19
CA ASN A 221 2.21 3.31 36.46
C ASN A 221 2.97 2.84 35.24
N ILE A 222 3.68 1.71 35.32
CA ILE A 222 4.34 1.10 34.16
C ILE A 222 3.32 0.71 33.08
N SER A 223 2.16 0.17 33.44
CA SER A 223 1.14 -0.18 32.47
C SER A 223 0.68 1.03 31.65
N TYR A 224 0.44 2.17 32.30
CA TYR A 224 0.04 3.41 31.65
C TYR A 224 1.18 4.02 30.80
N ASP A 225 2.40 4.05 31.32
CA ASP A 225 3.58 4.55 30.59
C ASP A 225 3.87 3.75 29.32
N CYS A 226 3.56 2.46 29.35
CA CYS A 226 3.65 1.58 28.18
C CYS A 226 2.44 1.64 27.24
N GLY A 227 1.47 2.55 27.48
CA GLY A 227 0.32 2.77 26.62
C GLY A 227 -0.86 1.80 26.81
N PHE A 228 -0.92 1.07 27.92
CA PHE A 228 -2.11 0.29 28.26
C PHE A 228 -3.09 1.13 29.07
N SER A 229 -4.36 1.10 28.71
CA SER A 229 -5.44 1.81 29.40
C SER A 229 -5.96 1.06 30.64
N ASP A 230 -5.63 -0.24 30.77
CA ASP A 230 -6.09 -1.11 31.86
C ASP A 230 -4.97 -2.02 32.39
N GLU A 231 -4.71 -1.97 33.68
CA GLU A 231 -3.68 -2.76 34.36
C GLU A 231 -3.94 -4.27 34.31
N LYS A 232 -5.20 -4.69 34.36
CA LYS A 232 -5.55 -6.11 34.30
C LYS A 232 -5.30 -6.67 32.91
N TYR A 233 -5.66 -5.88 31.86
CA TYR A 233 -5.35 -6.24 30.50
C TYR A 233 -3.83 -6.30 30.26
N PHE A 234 -3.09 -5.28 30.73
CA PHE A 234 -1.61 -5.29 30.73
C PHE A 234 -1.03 -6.56 31.32
N SER A 235 -1.46 -6.92 32.53
CA SER A 235 -0.93 -8.09 33.24
C SER A 235 -1.19 -9.41 32.50
N ARG A 236 -2.36 -9.55 31.83
CA ARG A 236 -2.67 -10.69 30.98
C ARG A 236 -1.76 -10.74 29.74
N VAL A 237 -1.57 -9.59 29.06
CA VAL A 237 -0.69 -9.48 27.91
C VAL A 237 0.75 -9.76 28.33
N PHE A 238 1.23 -9.15 29.40
CA PHE A 238 2.58 -9.36 29.90
C PHE A 238 2.86 -10.85 30.20
N ARG A 239 1.93 -11.53 30.88
CA ARG A 239 2.05 -12.97 31.15
C ARG A 239 2.09 -13.81 29.90
N ARG A 240 1.31 -13.44 28.84
CA ARG A 240 1.34 -14.13 27.55
C ARG A 240 2.70 -14.04 26.84
N TYR A 241 3.43 -12.92 27.01
CA TYR A 241 4.73 -12.71 26.35
C TYR A 241 5.94 -13.11 27.21
N CYS A 242 5.78 -13.16 28.52
CA CYS A 242 6.90 -13.39 29.48
C CYS A 242 6.73 -14.65 30.32
N ASP A 243 5.62 -15.39 30.19
CA ASP A 243 5.25 -16.58 30.98
C ASP A 243 5.19 -16.35 32.52
N MET A 244 5.24 -15.09 32.97
CA MET A 244 5.15 -14.66 34.34
C MET A 244 4.43 -13.31 34.46
N THR A 245 3.93 -13.01 35.63
CA THR A 245 3.30 -11.71 35.92
C THR A 245 4.36 -10.60 36.00
N PRO A 246 3.97 -9.31 35.80
CA PRO A 246 4.89 -8.19 36.02
C PRO A 246 5.58 -8.16 37.35
N THR A 247 4.85 -8.51 38.42
CA THR A 247 5.39 -8.57 39.80
C THR A 247 6.41 -9.69 39.96
N GLU A 248 6.11 -10.88 39.47
CA GLU A 248 7.05 -12.00 39.47
C GLU A 248 8.32 -11.66 38.67
N PHE A 249 8.15 -11.05 37.50
CA PHE A 249 9.25 -10.59 36.66
C PHE A 249 10.15 -9.62 37.44
N ARG A 250 9.59 -8.59 38.04
CA ARG A 250 10.35 -7.64 38.88
C ARG A 250 11.12 -8.35 39.97
N ASN A 251 10.44 -9.20 40.76
CA ASN A 251 11.07 -9.90 41.86
C ASN A 251 12.21 -10.82 41.45
N THR A 252 12.12 -11.39 40.27
CA THR A 252 13.17 -12.25 39.68
C THR A 252 14.37 -11.45 39.21
N TYR A 253 14.15 -10.35 38.51
CA TYR A 253 15.24 -9.62 37.83
C TYR A 253 15.78 -8.42 38.60
N ALA A 254 15.02 -7.81 39.54
CA ALA A 254 15.55 -6.79 40.43
C ALA A 254 16.52 -7.36 41.51
N LYS A 255 16.37 -8.63 41.87
CA LYS A 255 17.30 -9.30 42.80
C LYS A 255 18.69 -9.56 42.21
N GLN A 256 18.81 -9.65 40.87
CA GLN A 256 20.13 -9.84 40.24
C GLN A 256 20.99 -8.55 40.30
N HIS A 257 20.37 -7.38 40.38
CA HIS A 257 21.10 -6.10 40.45
C HIS A 257 21.65 -5.77 41.85
N ASN A 258 21.09 -6.40 42.92
CA ASN A 258 21.55 -6.19 44.29
C ASN A 258 22.63 -7.18 44.77
N ASN A 259 22.96 -8.20 43.98
CA ASN A 259 24.01 -9.16 44.30
C ASN A 259 25.39 -8.83 43.72
N ASP A 260 25.48 -7.76 42.89
CA ASP A 260 26.74 -7.28 42.29
C ASP A 260 27.28 -6.02 43.01
N ARG A 261 26.99 -5.87 44.34
CA ARG A 261 27.59 -4.85 45.21
C ARG A 261 28.31 -5.50 46.39
#